data_15f14657cc9d4f9feee039c1f84fad07
#
_entry.id   15f14657cc9d4f9feee039c1f84fad07
#
_cell.length_a   1.000
_cell.length_b   1.000
_cell.length_c   1.000
_cell.angle_alpha   90.00
_cell.angle_beta   90.00
_cell.angle_gamma   90.00
#
_symmetry.space_group_name_H-M   'P 1'
#
loop_
_entity.id
_entity.type
_entity.pdbx_description
1 polymer ?
#
loop_
_entity_poly.entity_id
_entity_poly.type
_entity_poly.pdbx_seq_one_letter_code
_entity_poly.pdbx_strand_id
1 'polypeptide(L)'
;MKALTILFSLFTFQSLIFGATEKPNVLLISIDDLNDWVGCMGGHPQAKTPNIDRVAKMGTLFNNAHCQSPVCNPSRASMMTGRYPHTSGVYFLSPDLKEAPVLKN
;
A
#
# COMPACT_ATOMS: atom_id res chain seq x y z
N MET A 1 23.89 10.83 -45.17
CA MET A 1 24.53 10.67 -43.86
C MET A 1 23.62 11.06 -42.67
N LYS A 2 22.83 12.15 -42.75
CA LYS A 2 21.96 12.57 -41.61
C LYS A 2 20.82 11.60 -41.27
N ALA A 3 20.26 10.90 -42.27
CA ALA A 3 19.17 9.92 -42.03
C ALA A 3 19.62 8.65 -41.33
N LEU A 4 20.85 8.20 -41.55
CA LEU A 4 21.42 6.99 -40.92
C LEU A 4 21.73 7.22 -39.43
N THR A 5 22.11 8.45 -39.06
CA THR A 5 22.39 8.83 -37.68
C THR A 5 21.12 8.87 -36.82
N ILE A 6 20.00 9.31 -37.41
CA ILE A 6 18.69 9.36 -36.72
C ILE A 6 18.14 7.94 -36.49
N LEU A 7 18.33 7.05 -37.47
CA LEU A 7 17.89 5.64 -37.32
C LEU A 7 18.67 4.91 -36.21
N PHE A 8 19.96 5.18 -36.06
CA PHE A 8 20.81 4.57 -35.00
C PHE A 8 20.48 5.12 -33.63
N SER A 9 20.11 6.41 -33.50
CA SER A 9 19.67 7.03 -32.25
C SER A 9 18.32 6.49 -31.76
N LEU A 10 17.39 6.17 -32.68
CA LEU A 10 16.10 5.56 -32.32
C LEU A 10 16.23 4.11 -31.84
N PHE A 11 17.24 3.37 -32.36
CA PHE A 11 17.45 1.98 -31.97
C PHE A 11 18.11 1.84 -30.59
N THR A 12 18.92 2.80 -30.17
CA THR A 12 19.56 2.81 -28.83
C THR A 12 18.61 3.21 -27.71
N PHE A 13 17.51 3.90 -28.02
CA PHE A 13 16.52 4.30 -26.99
C PHE A 13 15.56 3.16 -26.58
N GLN A 14 15.42 2.14 -27.42
CA GLN A 14 14.56 0.97 -27.11
C GLN A 14 15.20 0.00 -26.11
N SER A 15 16.49 0.08 -25.86
CA SER A 15 17.19 -0.86 -24.96
C SER A 15 17.10 -0.50 -23.47
N LEU A 16 16.51 0.65 -23.13
CA LEU A 16 16.42 1.14 -21.72
C LEU A 16 15.11 0.81 -21.01
N ILE A 17 14.17 0.11 -21.67
CA ILE A 17 12.85 -0.18 -21.08
C ILE A 17 12.72 -1.64 -20.60
N PHE A 18 13.78 -2.43 -20.64
CA PHE A 18 13.81 -3.72 -19.94
C PHE A 18 14.09 -3.51 -18.46
N GLY A 19 13.15 -2.89 -17.76
CA GLY A 19 13.08 -2.95 -16.31
C GLY A 19 12.92 -4.40 -15.86
N ALA A 20 13.61 -4.76 -14.81
CA ALA A 20 13.72 -6.10 -14.26
C ALA A 20 12.37 -6.84 -14.27
N THR A 21 12.33 -7.99 -14.92
CA THR A 21 11.17 -8.89 -14.97
C THR A 21 10.91 -9.63 -13.66
N GLU A 22 11.75 -9.42 -12.66
CA GLU A 22 11.57 -10.01 -11.34
C GLU A 22 10.52 -9.23 -10.54
N LYS A 23 9.49 -9.97 -10.11
CA LYS A 23 8.47 -9.41 -9.23
C LYS A 23 9.09 -9.14 -7.86
N PRO A 24 8.96 -7.93 -7.31
CA PRO A 24 9.50 -7.62 -5.99
C PRO A 24 8.79 -8.44 -4.90
N ASN A 25 9.52 -8.79 -3.86
CA ASN A 25 8.91 -9.29 -2.63
C ASN A 25 8.24 -8.13 -1.89
N VAL A 26 7.03 -8.36 -1.36
CA VAL A 26 6.28 -7.36 -0.59
C VAL A 26 6.11 -7.88 0.83
N LEU A 27 6.60 -7.13 1.81
CA LEU A 27 6.35 -7.37 3.23
C LEU A 27 5.33 -6.34 3.73
N LEU A 28 4.13 -6.82 4.09
CA LEU A 28 3.11 -6.00 4.74
C LEU A 28 3.22 -6.18 6.25
N ILE A 29 3.45 -5.08 6.98
CA ILE A 29 3.46 -5.05 8.45
C ILE A 29 2.24 -4.25 8.90
N SER A 30 1.24 -4.94 9.44
CA SER A 30 0.03 -4.33 9.98
C SER A 30 0.13 -4.27 11.49
N ILE A 31 -0.07 -3.08 12.06
CA ILE A 31 -0.01 -2.85 13.51
C ILE A 31 -1.40 -2.42 13.95
N ASP A 32 -1.99 -3.20 14.86
CA ASP A 32 -3.32 -2.92 15.40
C ASP A 32 -3.30 -1.69 16.29
N ASP A 33 -4.34 -0.87 16.20
CA ASP A 33 -4.53 0.36 16.98
C ASP A 33 -3.37 1.37 16.92
N LEU A 34 -2.48 1.26 15.94
CA LEU A 34 -1.46 2.26 15.72
C LEU A 34 -2.10 3.52 15.13
N ASN A 35 -2.05 4.60 15.92
CA ASN A 35 -2.44 5.93 15.49
C ASN A 35 -1.21 6.76 15.06
N ASP A 36 -1.32 8.08 15.04
CA ASP A 36 -0.26 9.03 14.69
C ASP A 36 0.81 9.20 15.80
N TRP A 37 0.77 8.42 16.88
CA TRP A 37 1.71 8.52 18.00
C TRP A 37 3.08 7.89 17.71
N VAL A 38 3.57 8.12 16.51
CA VAL A 38 4.90 7.70 16.06
C VAL A 38 5.74 8.93 15.72
N GLY A 39 7.05 8.82 15.90
CA GLY A 39 7.97 9.96 15.76
C GLY A 39 7.90 10.63 14.40
N CYS A 40 7.84 9.86 13.32
CA CYS A 40 7.79 10.40 11.95
C CYS A 40 6.50 11.18 11.64
N MET A 41 5.42 10.98 12.40
CA MET A 41 4.18 11.73 12.27
C MET A 41 4.06 12.87 13.30
N GLY A 42 4.92 12.90 14.31
CA GLY A 42 4.94 13.95 15.33
C GLY A 42 3.74 13.97 16.29
N GLY A 43 2.99 12.88 16.36
CA GLY A 43 1.72 12.83 17.09
C GLY A 43 1.85 12.81 18.62
N HIS A 44 2.97 12.36 19.18
CA HIS A 44 3.15 12.33 20.63
C HIS A 44 4.61 12.61 21.05
N PRO A 45 4.86 13.57 21.95
CA PRO A 45 6.21 14.02 22.28
C PRO A 45 7.04 12.98 23.05
N GLN A 46 6.40 12.03 23.72
CA GLN A 46 7.07 10.97 24.50
C GLN A 46 7.24 9.67 23.70
N ALA A 47 6.63 9.53 22.53
CA ALA A 47 6.76 8.35 21.71
C ALA A 47 8.16 8.27 21.08
N LYS A 48 8.84 7.15 21.27
CA LYS A 48 10.17 6.87 20.72
C LYS A 48 10.06 5.68 19.78
N THR A 49 10.05 5.95 18.49
CA THR A 49 9.88 4.95 17.44
C THR A 49 11.02 4.96 16.42
N PRO A 50 12.29 4.79 16.86
CA PRO A 50 13.45 5.01 16.01
C PRO A 50 13.50 4.12 14.78
N ASN A 51 12.97 2.91 14.85
CA ASN A 51 12.93 1.98 13.73
C ASN A 51 11.87 2.36 12.70
N ILE A 52 10.67 2.75 13.15
CA ILE A 52 9.60 3.26 12.26
C ILE A 52 10.07 4.55 11.59
N ASP A 53 10.68 5.45 12.35
CA ASP A 53 11.21 6.73 11.84
C ASP A 53 12.33 6.50 10.81
N ARG A 54 13.14 5.47 11.00
CA ARG A 54 14.18 5.09 10.03
C ARG A 54 13.56 4.59 8.72
N VAL A 55 12.56 3.72 8.79
CA VAL A 55 11.85 3.21 7.59
C VAL A 55 11.15 4.36 6.86
N ALA A 56 10.51 5.26 7.59
CA ALA A 56 9.86 6.44 7.00
C ALA A 56 10.85 7.34 6.23
N LYS A 57 12.09 7.46 6.71
CA LYS A 57 13.15 8.21 6.02
C LYS A 57 13.71 7.51 4.77
N MET A 58 13.56 6.20 4.68
CA MET A 58 14.06 5.40 3.54
C MET A 58 13.03 5.27 2.42
N GLY A 59 11.78 5.53 2.69
CA GLY A 59 10.67 5.34 1.77
C GLY A 59 9.75 6.56 1.66
N THR A 60 8.50 6.30 1.33
CA THR A 60 7.45 7.33 1.21
C THR A 60 6.55 7.28 2.44
N LEU A 61 6.43 8.39 3.15
CA LEU A 61 5.50 8.55 4.27
C LEU A 61 4.17 9.14 3.76
N PHE A 62 3.08 8.42 3.99
CA PHE A 62 1.73 8.85 3.64
C PHE A 62 1.04 9.46 4.87
N ASN A 63 1.04 10.78 4.99
CA ASN A 63 0.48 11.49 6.14
C ASN A 63 -1.05 11.54 6.15
N ASN A 64 -1.68 11.24 5.03
CA ASN A 64 -3.13 11.31 4.85
C ASN A 64 -3.69 10.00 4.29
N ALA A 65 -3.27 8.88 4.89
CA ALA A 65 -3.81 7.57 4.58
C ALA A 65 -5.08 7.31 5.40
N HIS A 66 -6.13 6.81 4.74
CA HIS A 66 -7.41 6.53 5.36
C HIS A 66 -7.77 5.05 5.21
N CYS A 67 -8.31 4.47 6.27
CA CYS A 67 -8.92 3.14 6.21
C CYS A 67 -10.31 3.21 5.56
N GLN A 68 -10.79 2.09 5.07
CA GLN A 68 -12.10 2.00 4.39
C GLN A 68 -13.28 2.02 5.36
N SER A 69 -13.02 1.81 6.65
CA SER A 69 -14.00 1.86 7.72
C SER A 69 -13.28 2.07 9.06
N PRO A 70 -13.86 2.85 9.99
CA PRO A 70 -13.28 3.08 11.31
C PRO A 70 -13.52 1.92 12.29
N VAL A 71 -13.92 0.75 11.81
CA VAL A 71 -14.18 -0.46 12.59
C VAL A 71 -13.30 -1.59 12.10
N CYS A 72 -12.74 -2.38 13.02
CA CYS A 72 -11.71 -3.39 12.74
C CYS A 72 -12.13 -4.43 11.70
N ASN A 73 -13.31 -5.05 11.82
CA ASN A 73 -13.76 -6.11 10.92
C ASN A 73 -13.92 -5.62 9.46
N PRO A 74 -14.70 -4.58 9.14
CA PRO A 74 -14.83 -4.11 7.76
C PRO A 74 -13.53 -3.51 7.21
N SER A 75 -12.70 -2.88 8.04
CA SER A 75 -11.39 -2.38 7.63
C SER A 75 -10.46 -3.52 7.23
N ARG A 76 -10.36 -4.57 8.04
CA ARG A 76 -9.55 -5.77 7.74
C ARG A 76 -10.09 -6.52 6.53
N ALA A 77 -11.41 -6.68 6.43
CA ALA A 77 -12.04 -7.29 5.27
C ALA A 77 -11.68 -6.54 3.97
N SER A 78 -11.72 -5.21 4.00
CA SER A 78 -11.35 -4.38 2.86
C SER A 78 -9.86 -4.52 2.51
N MET A 79 -8.98 -4.52 3.50
CA MET A 79 -7.54 -4.70 3.31
C MET A 79 -7.21 -6.07 2.70
N MET A 80 -7.85 -7.13 3.17
CA MET A 80 -7.60 -8.50 2.71
C MET A 80 -8.19 -8.80 1.34
N THR A 81 -9.29 -8.16 0.97
CA THR A 81 -10.02 -8.45 -0.27
C THR A 81 -9.82 -7.41 -1.36
N GLY A 82 -9.29 -6.24 -1.02
CA GLY A 82 -9.26 -5.08 -1.92
C GLY A 82 -10.64 -4.51 -2.24
N ARG A 83 -11.68 -4.86 -1.47
CA ARG A 83 -13.07 -4.47 -1.72
C ARG A 83 -13.59 -3.54 -0.63
N TYR A 84 -14.38 -2.56 -1.02
CA TYR A 84 -15.06 -1.67 -0.08
C TYR A 84 -16.13 -2.42 0.74
N PRO A 85 -16.49 -1.94 1.95
CA PRO A 85 -17.54 -2.53 2.77
C PRO A 85 -18.87 -2.71 2.05
N HIS A 86 -19.28 -1.75 1.22
CA HIS A 86 -20.51 -1.85 0.44
C HIS A 86 -20.47 -2.93 -0.65
N THR A 87 -19.30 -3.32 -1.10
CA THR A 87 -19.14 -4.40 -2.08
C THR A 87 -18.98 -5.75 -1.39
N SER A 88 -18.29 -5.80 -0.26
CA SER A 88 -18.08 -7.05 0.49
C SER A 88 -19.31 -7.46 1.32
N GLY A 89 -20.16 -6.51 1.69
CA GLY A 89 -21.28 -6.70 2.61
C GLY A 89 -20.86 -6.74 4.08
N VAL A 90 -19.60 -6.47 4.38
CA VAL A 90 -19.07 -6.43 5.76
C VAL A 90 -19.01 -4.98 6.22
N TYR A 91 -20.03 -4.54 6.97
CA TYR A 91 -20.17 -3.14 7.41
C TYR A 91 -19.79 -2.91 8.87
N PHE A 92 -19.87 -3.95 9.69
CA PHE A 92 -19.72 -3.86 11.14
C PHE A 92 -18.96 -5.07 11.68
N LEU A 93 -19.12 -5.38 12.97
CA LEU A 93 -18.48 -6.54 13.62
C LEU A 93 -19.04 -7.88 13.12
N SER A 94 -20.21 -7.86 12.52
CA SER A 94 -20.86 -9.00 11.86
C SER A 94 -21.41 -8.53 10.50
N PRO A 95 -21.42 -9.40 9.47
CA PRO A 95 -20.90 -10.77 9.45
C PRO A 95 -19.37 -10.82 9.44
N ASP A 96 -18.80 -11.96 9.81
CA ASP A 96 -17.39 -12.25 9.59
C ASP A 96 -17.06 -12.33 8.09
N LEU A 97 -15.80 -12.12 7.73
CA LEU A 97 -15.38 -12.19 6.32
C LEU A 97 -15.76 -13.53 5.67
N LYS A 98 -15.67 -14.65 6.40
CA LYS A 98 -16.07 -15.98 5.92
C LYS A 98 -17.55 -16.09 5.57
N GLU A 99 -18.38 -15.27 6.19
CA GLU A 99 -19.83 -15.23 6.00
C GLU A 99 -20.25 -14.16 5.01
N ALA A 100 -19.29 -13.34 4.56
CA ALA A 100 -19.54 -12.23 3.67
C ALA A 100 -20.19 -12.70 2.36
N PRO A 101 -21.24 -12.03 1.90
CA PRO A 101 -21.95 -12.40 0.67
C PRO A 101 -21.02 -12.52 -0.55
N VAL A 102 -19.97 -11.71 -0.58
CA VAL A 102 -19.00 -11.70 -1.68
C VAL A 102 -18.17 -12.98 -1.82
N LEU A 103 -18.06 -13.78 -0.77
CA LEU A 103 -17.32 -15.05 -0.78
C LEU A 103 -18.21 -16.28 -1.01
N LYS A 104 -19.52 -16.08 -1.12
CA LYS A 104 -20.51 -17.17 -1.34
C LYS A 104 -20.84 -17.42 -2.81
N ASN A 105 -20.24 -16.63 -3.73
CA ASN A 105 -20.47 -16.74 -5.18
C ASN A 105 -19.21 -17.24 -5.90
#